data_2c76197d8888f8364f799ed4f1f1bcf7
#
_entry.id   2c76197d8888f8364f799ed4f1f1bcf7
#
_cell.length_a   1.000
_cell.length_b   1.000
_cell.length_c   1.000
_cell.angle_alpha   90.00
_cell.angle_beta   90.00
_cell.angle_gamma   90.00
#
_symmetry.space_group_name_H-M   'P 1'
#
loop_
_entity.id
_entity.type
_entity.pdbx_description
1 polymer ?
#
loop_
_entity_poly.entity_id
_entity_poly.type
_entity_poly.pdbx_seq_one_letter_code
_entity_poly.pdbx_strand_id
1 'polypeptide(L)'
;MSKSKIHLVGYLLVVVCSVAIGCAPSNGDRAGRFSFGATARAPDFIGLAKELQPAVVNVSATLTSTPVPSEQRRQAEPEDQTMERFFGVPPPSGQVTQRSQGSGFVIASEGIILTNAHVVEGAKKITVKLFDKREFDGRVVGRDLRTDVALIKIAVTEKLPTIKLGDSDDLEVGEWVMAVGNPFGLDNSVSSGIVSAKGRHIGETYDRLIQTDAPLNPGSSGGPLVNLDGRVVGINKAIVSQMGGGSIGISFATPINLIKEILPQLQTSGKVTRGWAGVAIQEITPVLADTMGLGNANGALVAGIAKGGPADRSGIKVGDVITEYDGKKVTDALDLPLLIARTPIAKQVPVTIHREKQELRIALTIAELPERPMQMRGNEIG
;
A
#
# COMPACT_ATOMS: atom_id res chain seq x y z
N MET A 1 -18.57 58.20 -62.20
CA MET A 1 -18.67 57.23 -63.28
C MET A 1 -18.76 55.88 -62.62
N SER A 2 -19.96 55.34 -62.53
CA SER A 2 -20.58 54.26 -63.31
C SER A 2 -19.87 52.93 -63.14
N LYS A 3 -20.48 51.81 -62.71
CA LYS A 3 -21.78 51.13 -62.83
C LYS A 3 -21.67 49.88 -61.93
N SER A 4 -22.56 49.55 -61.04
CA SER A 4 -23.75 48.73 -61.19
C SER A 4 -23.57 47.36 -61.83
N LYS A 5 -23.92 46.28 -61.07
CA LYS A 5 -24.78 45.17 -61.43
C LYS A 5 -24.61 44.07 -60.33
N ILE A 6 -25.55 43.73 -59.53
CA ILE A 6 -26.86 43.03 -59.58
C ILE A 6 -26.75 41.60 -60.08
N HIS A 7 -27.33 40.73 -59.27
CA HIS A 7 -27.91 39.38 -59.46
C HIS A 7 -27.00 38.17 -59.12
N LEU A 8 -27.43 37.02 -58.57
CA LEU A 8 -28.71 36.35 -58.68
C LEU A 8 -28.81 35.30 -57.58
N VAL A 9 -29.96 35.20 -56.96
CA VAL A 9 -30.36 34.15 -56.00
C VAL A 9 -30.57 32.86 -56.77
N GLY A 10 -29.97 31.77 -56.29
CA GLY A 10 -30.22 30.43 -56.80
C GLY A 10 -30.66 29.52 -55.66
N TYR A 11 -31.95 29.29 -55.51
CA TYR A 11 -32.53 28.23 -54.67
C TYR A 11 -32.23 26.88 -55.29
N LEU A 12 -31.50 26.02 -54.55
CA LEU A 12 -31.38 24.59 -54.92
C LEU A 12 -32.28 23.77 -53.99
N LEU A 13 -33.38 23.29 -54.57
CA LEU A 13 -34.29 22.36 -53.95
C LEU A 13 -33.62 20.98 -53.94
N VAL A 14 -33.29 20.41 -52.76
CA VAL A 14 -32.82 19.06 -52.61
C VAL A 14 -34.02 18.16 -52.30
N VAL A 15 -34.40 17.35 -53.29
CA VAL A 15 -35.41 16.30 -53.15
C VAL A 15 -34.76 15.13 -52.44
N VAL A 16 -35.21 14.81 -51.22
CA VAL A 16 -34.79 13.61 -50.48
C VAL A 16 -35.65 12.41 -50.97
N CYS A 17 -35.04 11.54 -51.75
CA CYS A 17 -35.59 10.21 -52.05
C CYS A 17 -35.32 9.27 -50.90
N SER A 18 -36.36 8.91 -50.15
CA SER A 18 -36.32 7.86 -49.15
C SER A 18 -36.37 6.47 -49.81
N VAL A 19 -35.22 5.80 -49.85
CA VAL A 19 -35.19 4.38 -50.22
C VAL A 19 -35.18 3.58 -48.92
N ALA A 20 -36.27 2.96 -48.58
CA ALA A 20 -36.38 1.99 -47.52
C ALA A 20 -35.78 0.65 -47.98
N ILE A 21 -34.56 0.35 -47.55
CA ILE A 21 -33.98 -1.00 -47.65
C ILE A 21 -34.24 -1.71 -46.35
N GLY A 22 -35.15 -2.66 -46.37
CA GLY A 22 -35.38 -3.58 -45.26
C GLY A 22 -34.19 -4.55 -45.11
N CYS A 23 -33.47 -4.44 -44.00
CA CYS A 23 -32.55 -5.48 -43.54
C CYS A 23 -33.19 -6.20 -42.36
N ALA A 24 -33.35 -7.50 -42.50
CA ALA A 24 -33.76 -8.40 -41.43
C ALA A 24 -32.69 -8.44 -40.33
N PRO A 25 -33.03 -8.57 -39.04
CA PRO A 25 -32.04 -8.64 -37.99
C PRO A 25 -31.33 -9.99 -37.99
N SER A 26 -30.05 -10.02 -38.26
CA SER A 26 -29.19 -11.16 -37.94
C SER A 26 -28.96 -11.21 -36.42
N ASN A 27 -29.32 -12.34 -35.83
CA ASN A 27 -28.96 -12.67 -34.45
C ASN A 27 -27.43 -12.70 -34.29
N GLY A 28 -26.90 -11.93 -33.34
CA GLY A 28 -25.56 -12.10 -32.86
C GLY A 28 -24.82 -10.81 -32.61
N ASP A 29 -25.22 -10.03 -31.58
CA ASP A 29 -24.31 -9.16 -30.90
C ASP A 29 -24.77 -8.97 -29.46
N ARG A 30 -24.04 -9.64 -28.56
CA ARG A 30 -24.05 -9.29 -27.13
C ARG A 30 -23.29 -7.98 -26.93
N ALA A 31 -23.82 -6.89 -27.43
CA ALA A 31 -23.43 -5.57 -26.95
C ALA A 31 -23.98 -5.45 -25.53
N GLY A 32 -23.10 -5.60 -24.55
CA GLY A 32 -23.40 -5.30 -23.17
C GLY A 32 -23.95 -3.89 -23.11
N ARG A 33 -25.27 -3.74 -22.93
CA ARG A 33 -25.88 -2.45 -22.63
C ARG A 33 -25.33 -2.01 -21.29
N PHE A 34 -24.40 -1.06 -21.29
CA PHE A 34 -24.12 -0.26 -20.12
C PHE A 34 -25.42 0.51 -19.80
N SER A 35 -26.24 -0.04 -18.91
CA SER A 35 -27.37 0.66 -18.36
C SER A 35 -26.80 1.68 -17.37
N PHE A 36 -26.64 2.91 -17.80
CA PHE A 36 -26.50 4.04 -16.87
C PHE A 36 -27.84 4.18 -16.15
N GLY A 37 -28.02 3.41 -15.07
CA GLY A 37 -29.14 3.54 -14.17
C GLY A 37 -29.24 4.97 -13.64
N ALA A 38 -30.46 5.41 -13.45
CA ALA A 38 -30.89 6.75 -13.05
C ALA A 38 -29.94 7.43 -12.05
N THR A 39 -29.54 8.67 -12.38
CA THR A 39 -28.96 9.68 -11.48
C THR A 39 -28.08 9.14 -10.34
N ALA A 40 -26.89 8.65 -10.66
CA ALA A 40 -25.86 8.48 -9.64
C ALA A 40 -25.56 9.88 -9.08
N ARG A 41 -26.07 10.18 -7.87
CA ARG A 41 -25.66 11.37 -7.13
C ARG A 41 -24.16 11.30 -6.91
N ALA A 42 -23.47 12.43 -7.12
CA ALA A 42 -22.08 12.54 -6.71
C ALA A 42 -21.96 12.15 -5.23
N PRO A 43 -20.86 11.46 -4.82
CA PRO A 43 -20.66 11.11 -3.42
C PRO A 43 -20.71 12.33 -2.50
N ASP A 44 -21.35 12.21 -1.34
CA ASP A 44 -21.38 13.28 -0.34
C ASP A 44 -20.09 13.30 0.49
N PHE A 45 -19.02 13.77 -0.13
CA PHE A 45 -17.74 13.95 0.56
C PHE A 45 -17.80 15.01 1.66
N ILE A 46 -18.74 15.97 1.61
CA ILE A 46 -18.88 17.00 2.65
C ILE A 46 -19.39 16.39 3.95
N GLY A 47 -20.46 15.61 3.88
CA GLY A 47 -21.00 14.88 5.03
C GLY A 47 -19.99 13.93 5.62
N LEU A 48 -19.35 13.13 4.77
CA LEU A 48 -18.34 12.16 5.15
C LEU A 48 -17.13 12.81 5.85
N ALA A 49 -16.61 13.91 5.30
CA ALA A 49 -15.49 14.63 5.91
C ALA A 49 -15.85 15.17 7.30
N LYS A 50 -17.04 15.78 7.46
CA LYS A 50 -17.50 16.31 8.76
C LYS A 50 -17.63 15.23 9.83
N GLU A 51 -18.05 14.02 9.44
CA GLU A 51 -18.18 12.88 10.35
C GLU A 51 -16.82 12.34 10.80
N LEU A 52 -15.85 12.24 9.89
CA LEU A 52 -14.59 11.53 10.13
C LEU A 52 -13.48 12.42 10.69
N GLN A 53 -13.43 13.68 10.29
CA GLN A 53 -12.37 14.63 10.72
C GLN A 53 -12.14 14.67 12.24
N PRO A 54 -13.16 14.61 13.11
CA PRO A 54 -12.94 14.63 14.56
C PRO A 54 -12.12 13.46 15.11
N ALA A 55 -12.07 12.34 14.39
CA ALA A 55 -11.28 11.17 14.78
C ALA A 55 -9.90 11.13 14.13
N VAL A 56 -9.56 12.07 13.23
CA VAL A 56 -8.23 12.16 12.59
C VAL A 56 -7.37 13.15 13.36
N VAL A 57 -6.13 12.75 13.62
CA VAL A 57 -5.20 13.47 14.48
C VAL A 57 -3.90 13.78 13.75
N ASN A 58 -3.19 14.82 14.18
CA ASN A 58 -1.79 15.03 13.82
C ASN A 58 -0.90 14.26 14.79
N VAL A 59 0.15 13.65 14.26
CA VAL A 59 1.18 12.96 15.03
C VAL A 59 2.52 13.63 14.73
N SER A 60 3.13 14.23 15.76
CA SER A 60 4.44 14.86 15.69
C SER A 60 5.43 14.08 16.54
N ALA A 61 6.54 13.67 15.96
CA ALA A 61 7.60 12.97 16.65
C ALA A 61 8.88 13.83 16.69
N THR A 62 9.42 14.00 17.87
CA THR A 62 10.69 14.71 18.06
C THR A 62 11.82 13.71 18.08
N LEU A 63 12.72 13.83 17.12
CA LEU A 63 13.93 13.02 16.99
C LEU A 63 15.13 13.84 17.50
N THR A 64 16.10 13.20 18.12
CA THR A 64 17.39 13.85 18.41
C THR A 64 18.42 13.20 17.50
N SER A 65 18.90 13.91 16.51
CA SER A 65 20.05 13.47 15.73
C SER A 65 21.33 13.95 16.43
N THR A 66 22.27 13.05 16.63
CA THR A 66 23.68 13.44 16.86
C THR A 66 24.22 13.95 15.54
N PRO A 67 24.95 15.08 15.49
CA PRO A 67 25.51 15.57 14.23
C PRO A 67 26.45 14.52 13.65
N VAL A 68 26.14 14.04 12.45
CA VAL A 68 27.05 13.17 11.70
C VAL A 68 27.96 14.10 10.87
N PRO A 69 29.30 13.98 11.00
CA PRO A 69 30.23 14.77 10.20
C PRO A 69 29.97 14.57 8.70
N SER A 70 30.10 15.63 7.92
CA SER A 70 29.78 15.69 6.49
C SER A 70 30.53 14.65 5.63
N GLU A 71 31.66 14.14 6.08
CA GLU A 71 32.45 13.13 5.39
C GLU A 71 31.87 11.70 5.50
N GLN A 72 31.17 11.38 6.60
CA GLN A 72 30.52 10.08 6.79
C GLN A 72 29.15 9.98 6.09
N ARG A 73 28.55 11.12 5.69
CA ARG A 73 27.27 11.15 4.97
C ARG A 73 27.31 10.54 3.56
N ARG A 74 28.48 10.50 2.92
CA ARG A 74 28.61 9.90 1.58
C ARG A 74 28.58 8.38 1.58
N GLN A 75 28.61 7.74 2.75
CA GLN A 75 28.57 6.29 2.94
C GLN A 75 27.33 5.83 3.73
N ALA A 76 26.37 6.73 3.98
CA ALA A 76 25.15 6.39 4.69
C ALA A 76 24.24 5.51 3.81
N GLU A 77 23.68 4.51 4.45
CA GLU A 77 22.76 3.53 3.86
C GLU A 77 21.52 4.19 3.21
N PRO A 78 20.87 3.53 2.23
CA PRO A 78 19.74 4.08 1.47
C PRO A 78 18.55 4.58 2.32
N GLU A 79 18.42 4.12 3.56
CA GLU A 79 17.32 4.47 4.47
C GLU A 79 17.37 5.93 4.95
N ASP A 80 18.58 6.49 5.18
CA ASP A 80 18.74 7.91 5.55
C ASP A 80 18.39 8.87 4.39
N GLN A 81 18.49 8.39 3.15
CA GLN A 81 18.13 9.16 1.96
C GLN A 81 16.60 9.26 1.75
N THR A 82 15.82 8.40 2.41
CA THR A 82 14.36 8.37 2.25
C THR A 82 13.72 9.65 2.78
N MET A 83 14.17 10.17 3.93
CA MET A 83 13.67 11.42 4.51
C MET A 83 14.06 12.65 3.69
N GLU A 84 15.29 12.68 3.17
CA GLU A 84 15.76 13.77 2.30
C GLU A 84 15.03 13.76 0.95
N ARG A 85 14.75 12.56 0.40
CA ARG A 85 13.94 12.38 -0.83
C ARG A 85 12.47 12.74 -0.65
N PHE A 86 11.90 12.47 0.55
CA PHE A 86 10.47 12.76 0.79
C PHE A 86 10.20 14.23 1.15
N PHE A 87 11.14 14.91 1.80
CA PHE A 87 10.88 16.25 2.34
C PHE A 87 11.75 17.35 1.72
N GLY A 88 12.72 17.03 0.86
CA GLY A 88 13.47 17.99 0.03
C GLY A 88 14.30 19.03 0.82
N VAL A 89 14.54 18.83 2.11
CA VAL A 89 15.25 19.76 2.97
C VAL A 89 16.56 19.13 3.47
N PRO A 90 17.74 19.65 3.08
CA PRO A 90 18.97 19.20 3.68
C PRO A 90 19.00 19.55 5.16
N PRO A 91 19.42 18.63 6.04
CA PRO A 91 19.47 18.90 7.47
C PRO A 91 20.49 20.01 7.76
N PRO A 92 20.11 21.02 8.61
CA PRO A 92 21.01 22.09 8.99
C PRO A 92 22.22 21.58 9.78
N SER A 93 23.35 22.27 9.66
CA SER A 93 24.56 22.04 10.44
C SER A 93 24.36 22.54 11.87
N GLY A 94 24.26 21.63 12.84
CA GLY A 94 24.09 21.90 14.27
C GLY A 94 23.29 20.78 14.95
N GLN A 95 23.15 20.82 16.27
CA GLN A 95 22.19 19.95 16.98
C GLN A 95 20.78 20.33 16.53
N VAL A 96 20.24 19.61 15.56
CA VAL A 96 18.92 19.87 15.04
C VAL A 96 17.94 18.91 15.68
N THR A 97 16.97 19.47 16.34
CA THR A 97 15.78 18.72 16.73
C THR A 97 14.99 18.42 15.46
N GLN A 98 15.24 17.29 14.85
CA GLN A 98 14.48 16.85 13.69
C GLN A 98 13.09 16.47 14.16
N ARG A 99 12.07 16.95 13.46
CA ARG A 99 10.66 16.60 13.71
C ARG A 99 10.14 15.81 12.54
N SER A 100 9.64 14.59 12.80
CA SER A 100 8.79 13.88 11.87
C SER A 100 7.34 14.29 12.12
N GLN A 101 6.57 14.45 11.06
CA GLN A 101 5.16 14.80 11.15
C GLN A 101 4.34 13.91 10.22
N GLY A 102 3.21 13.45 10.74
CA GLY A 102 2.25 12.64 10.00
C GLY A 102 0.86 12.79 10.58
N SER A 103 0.00 11.95 10.11
CA SER A 103 -1.38 11.83 10.56
C SER A 103 -1.58 10.53 11.31
N GLY A 104 -2.71 10.43 12.00
CA GLY A 104 -3.20 9.20 12.60
C GLY A 104 -4.71 9.26 12.72
N PHE A 105 -5.32 8.19 13.17
CA PHE A 105 -6.75 8.17 13.46
C PHE A 105 -7.07 7.28 14.65
N VAL A 106 -8.10 7.69 15.40
CA VAL A 106 -8.54 7.03 16.62
C VAL A 106 -9.38 5.80 16.27
N ILE A 107 -8.97 4.63 16.73
CA ILE A 107 -9.69 3.35 16.53
C ILE A 107 -10.41 2.86 17.79
N ALA A 108 -10.04 3.38 18.95
CA ALA A 108 -10.72 3.09 20.23
C ALA A 108 -10.86 4.36 21.06
N SER A 109 -12.04 4.57 21.61
CA SER A 109 -12.43 5.82 22.30
C SER A 109 -11.55 6.16 23.51
N GLU A 110 -10.85 5.17 24.04
CA GLU A 110 -9.88 5.30 25.15
C GLU A 110 -8.55 5.91 24.70
N GLY A 111 -8.41 6.31 23.42
CA GLY A 111 -7.23 6.98 22.89
C GLY A 111 -6.20 6.03 22.30
N ILE A 112 -6.64 4.96 21.63
CA ILE A 112 -5.78 4.13 20.76
C ILE A 112 -5.83 4.69 19.33
N ILE A 113 -4.65 4.94 18.77
CA ILE A 113 -4.47 5.62 17.49
C ILE A 113 -3.61 4.75 16.59
N LEU A 114 -4.05 4.57 15.33
CA LEU A 114 -3.24 4.01 14.25
C LEU A 114 -2.52 5.11 13.50
N THR A 115 -1.28 4.85 13.12
CA THR A 115 -0.44 5.70 12.26
C THR A 115 0.60 4.84 11.55
N ASN A 116 1.46 5.44 10.72
CA ASN A 116 2.62 4.74 10.17
C ASN A 116 3.77 4.61 11.17
N ALA A 117 4.55 3.52 11.06
CA ALA A 117 5.70 3.27 11.92
C ALA A 117 6.82 4.29 11.69
N HIS A 118 7.08 4.68 10.43
CA HIS A 118 8.10 5.67 10.09
C HIS A 118 7.82 7.05 10.71
N VAL A 119 6.55 7.40 10.98
CA VAL A 119 6.19 8.69 11.64
C VAL A 119 6.72 8.76 13.06
N VAL A 120 6.79 7.63 13.77
CA VAL A 120 7.17 7.53 15.19
C VAL A 120 8.50 6.83 15.43
N GLU A 121 9.18 6.42 14.36
CA GLU A 121 10.45 5.72 14.47
C GLU A 121 11.53 6.61 15.08
N GLY A 122 12.30 6.08 16.05
CA GLY A 122 13.36 6.81 16.74
C GLY A 122 12.88 7.99 17.59
N ALA A 123 11.57 8.21 17.76
CA ALA A 123 11.02 9.32 18.50
C ALA A 123 11.37 9.27 19.99
N LYS A 124 11.92 10.35 20.52
CA LYS A 124 12.09 10.57 21.97
C LYS A 124 10.81 11.10 22.62
N LYS A 125 10.06 11.90 21.90
CA LYS A 125 8.78 12.43 22.31
C LYS A 125 7.80 12.37 21.15
N ILE A 126 6.57 11.90 21.42
CA ILE A 126 5.47 11.92 20.48
C ILE A 126 4.39 12.83 21.04
N THR A 127 3.95 13.78 20.24
CA THR A 127 2.82 14.67 20.56
C THR A 127 1.69 14.36 19.57
N VAL A 128 0.52 14.08 20.09
CA VAL A 128 -0.70 13.87 19.32
C VAL A 128 -1.59 15.09 19.50
N LYS A 129 -1.94 15.76 18.41
CA LYS A 129 -2.86 16.89 18.40
C LYS A 129 -4.19 16.47 17.80
N LEU A 130 -5.25 16.59 18.58
CA LEU A 130 -6.61 16.26 18.18
C LEU A 130 -7.20 17.34 17.25
N PHE A 131 -8.34 17.03 16.64
CA PHE A 131 -9.09 17.96 15.79
C PHE A 131 -9.49 19.25 16.54
N ASP A 132 -9.87 19.15 17.81
CA ASP A 132 -10.21 20.28 18.68
C ASP A 132 -8.99 21.05 19.22
N LYS A 133 -7.81 20.78 18.70
CA LYS A 133 -6.51 21.42 19.02
C LYS A 133 -5.90 21.01 20.36
N ARG A 134 -6.52 20.15 21.16
CA ARG A 134 -5.90 19.60 22.38
C ARG A 134 -4.70 18.73 22.00
N GLU A 135 -3.65 18.84 22.80
CA GLU A 135 -2.40 18.10 22.61
C GLU A 135 -2.16 17.12 23.75
N PHE A 136 -1.71 15.94 23.42
CA PHE A 136 -1.42 14.87 24.36
C PHE A 136 -0.04 14.26 24.08
N ASP A 137 0.64 13.84 25.12
CA ASP A 137 1.82 13.01 24.97
C ASP A 137 1.41 11.59 24.55
N GLY A 138 1.98 11.13 23.43
CA GLY A 138 1.74 9.80 22.88
C GLY A 138 2.79 8.80 23.32
N ARG A 139 2.37 7.56 23.56
CA ARG A 139 3.26 6.42 23.82
C ARG A 139 3.03 5.34 22.78
N VAL A 140 4.10 4.86 22.13
CA VAL A 140 4.01 3.70 21.23
C VAL A 140 3.64 2.47 22.05
N VAL A 141 2.54 1.82 21.69
CA VAL A 141 2.07 0.53 22.26
C VAL A 141 2.72 -0.61 21.51
N GLY A 142 2.77 -0.51 20.19
CA GLY A 142 3.40 -1.48 19.32
C GLY A 142 3.68 -0.89 17.96
N ARG A 143 4.66 -1.44 17.27
CA ARG A 143 5.00 -1.04 15.90
C ARG A 143 5.51 -2.21 15.08
N ASP A 144 5.31 -2.11 13.79
CA ASP A 144 5.82 -3.04 12.80
C ASP A 144 6.37 -2.26 11.60
N LEU A 145 7.69 -2.27 11.47
CA LEU A 145 8.36 -1.55 10.38
C LEU A 145 8.13 -2.18 9.02
N ARG A 146 7.85 -3.48 8.97
CA ARG A 146 7.69 -4.22 7.71
C ARG A 146 6.36 -3.93 7.00
N THR A 147 5.30 -3.62 7.76
CA THR A 147 4.02 -3.16 7.21
C THR A 147 3.83 -1.66 7.39
N ASP A 148 4.83 -1.01 8.00
CA ASP A 148 4.83 0.41 8.29
C ASP A 148 3.61 0.87 9.11
N VAL A 149 3.30 0.16 10.20
CA VAL A 149 2.16 0.43 11.08
C VAL A 149 2.61 0.60 12.53
N ALA A 150 2.07 1.59 13.20
CA ALA A 150 2.25 1.81 14.63
C ALA A 150 0.94 2.09 15.36
N LEU A 151 0.89 1.65 16.61
CA LEU A 151 -0.16 1.96 17.58
C LEU A 151 0.37 2.94 18.61
N ILE A 152 -0.33 4.04 18.79
CA ILE A 152 -0.05 5.04 19.82
C ILE A 152 -1.20 5.02 20.84
N LYS A 153 -0.86 5.16 22.11
CA LYS A 153 -1.80 5.40 23.21
C LYS A 153 -1.61 6.82 23.74
N ILE A 154 -2.71 7.54 23.87
CA ILE A 154 -2.77 8.81 24.61
C ILE A 154 -3.64 8.64 25.86
N ALA A 155 -3.35 9.40 26.92
CA ALA A 155 -4.14 9.39 28.14
C ALA A 155 -5.27 10.42 28.03
N VAL A 156 -6.49 9.94 27.93
CA VAL A 156 -7.70 10.78 27.84
C VAL A 156 -8.66 10.45 28.97
N THR A 157 -9.40 11.44 29.45
CA THR A 157 -10.42 11.29 30.50
C THR A 157 -11.82 11.14 29.93
N GLU A 158 -12.02 11.51 28.68
CA GLU A 158 -13.29 11.42 27.96
C GLU A 158 -13.17 10.51 26.74
N LYS A 159 -14.29 10.02 26.25
CA LYS A 159 -14.34 9.18 25.04
C LYS A 159 -14.08 10.03 23.80
N LEU A 160 -13.14 9.60 22.99
CA LEU A 160 -12.84 10.23 21.71
C LEU A 160 -13.74 9.69 20.59
N PRO A 161 -14.01 10.51 19.56
CA PRO A 161 -14.55 10.03 18.29
C PRO A 161 -13.65 8.97 17.68
N THR A 162 -14.23 7.95 17.04
CA THR A 162 -13.50 6.84 16.44
C THR A 162 -13.94 6.60 15.00
N ILE A 163 -13.06 6.06 14.17
CA ILE A 163 -13.39 5.58 12.82
C ILE A 163 -13.44 4.05 12.82
N LYS A 164 -14.47 3.49 12.20
CA LYS A 164 -14.64 2.04 12.08
C LYS A 164 -13.71 1.49 10.99
N LEU A 165 -13.06 0.36 11.27
CA LEU A 165 -12.30 -0.38 10.28
C LEU A 165 -13.26 -1.11 9.34
N GLY A 166 -13.02 -0.97 8.03
CA GLY A 166 -13.76 -1.59 6.95
C GLY A 166 -13.17 -2.93 6.53
N ASP A 167 -13.36 -3.26 5.25
CA ASP A 167 -12.80 -4.43 4.59
C ASP A 167 -12.10 -3.99 3.29
N SER A 168 -10.80 -4.27 3.18
CA SER A 168 -10.01 -3.91 2.00
C SER A 168 -10.08 -4.97 0.90
N ASP A 169 -10.53 -6.19 1.22
CA ASP A 169 -10.62 -7.24 0.22
C ASP A 169 -11.88 -7.06 -0.65
N ASP A 170 -12.93 -6.47 -0.07
CA ASP A 170 -14.19 -6.14 -0.77
C ASP A 170 -14.06 -4.96 -1.75
N LEU A 171 -12.99 -4.13 -1.62
CA LEU A 171 -12.81 -3.00 -2.53
C LEU A 171 -12.65 -3.46 -3.98
N GLU A 172 -13.28 -2.71 -4.89
CA GLU A 172 -13.12 -2.91 -6.33
C GLU A 172 -12.38 -1.72 -6.99
N VAL A 173 -11.66 -2.01 -8.07
CA VAL A 173 -11.03 -0.95 -8.89
C VAL A 173 -12.12 -0.06 -9.50
N GLY A 174 -11.97 1.25 -9.32
CA GLY A 174 -12.96 2.24 -9.74
C GLY A 174 -13.86 2.74 -8.59
N GLU A 175 -13.85 2.11 -7.42
CA GLU A 175 -14.60 2.59 -6.26
C GLU A 175 -14.03 3.91 -5.72
N TRP A 176 -14.92 4.80 -5.30
CA TRP A 176 -14.55 6.05 -4.67
C TRP A 176 -13.94 5.82 -3.29
N VAL A 177 -12.84 6.53 -3.05
CA VAL A 177 -12.19 6.60 -1.74
C VAL A 177 -11.88 8.04 -1.37
N MET A 178 -11.77 8.29 -0.07
CA MET A 178 -11.39 9.59 0.48
C MET A 178 -10.20 9.39 1.42
N ALA A 179 -9.13 10.13 1.18
CA ALA A 179 -7.99 10.21 2.06
C ALA A 179 -8.16 11.40 3.00
N VAL A 180 -7.93 11.20 4.29
CA VAL A 180 -7.96 12.24 5.30
C VAL A 180 -6.60 12.30 5.99
N GLY A 181 -6.08 13.50 6.16
CA GLY A 181 -4.83 13.74 6.88
C GLY A 181 -4.90 15.00 7.71
N ASN A 182 -3.95 15.18 8.60
CA ASN A 182 -3.76 16.42 9.36
C ASN A 182 -2.31 16.90 9.22
N PRO A 183 -1.89 17.28 8.00
CA PRO A 183 -0.53 17.74 7.76
C PRO A 183 -0.26 19.02 8.56
N PHE A 184 0.92 19.09 9.17
CA PHE A 184 1.38 20.26 9.92
C PHE A 184 0.55 20.65 11.16
N GLY A 185 -0.49 19.88 11.54
CA GLY A 185 -1.35 20.18 12.68
C GLY A 185 -2.15 21.48 12.54
N LEU A 186 -2.32 22.00 11.32
CA LEU A 186 -3.10 23.20 11.04
C LEU A 186 -4.59 22.87 11.05
N ASP A 187 -5.05 22.15 10.04
CA ASP A 187 -6.42 21.62 9.92
C ASP A 187 -6.39 20.34 9.09
N ASN A 188 -7.45 19.53 9.21
CA ASN A 188 -7.54 18.31 8.43
C ASN A 188 -7.67 18.62 6.94
N SER A 189 -6.86 17.98 6.13
CA SER A 189 -6.93 18.01 4.68
C SER A 189 -7.65 16.76 4.20
N VAL A 190 -8.53 16.95 3.22
CA VAL A 190 -9.31 15.88 2.59
C VAL A 190 -9.02 15.86 1.10
N SER A 191 -8.77 14.71 0.55
CA SER A 191 -8.68 14.48 -0.89
C SER A 191 -9.50 13.26 -1.27
N SER A 192 -10.06 13.24 -2.48
CA SER A 192 -10.85 12.12 -2.97
C SER A 192 -10.32 11.65 -4.33
N GLY A 193 -10.55 10.39 -4.61
CA GLY A 193 -10.19 9.74 -5.85
C GLY A 193 -10.83 8.35 -5.90
N ILE A 194 -10.30 7.49 -6.74
CA ILE A 194 -10.77 6.11 -6.88
C ILE A 194 -9.66 5.11 -6.51
N VAL A 195 -10.05 3.89 -6.28
CA VAL A 195 -9.12 2.76 -6.27
C VAL A 195 -8.63 2.54 -7.68
N SER A 196 -7.36 2.86 -7.94
CA SER A 196 -6.75 2.71 -9.27
C SER A 196 -6.25 1.29 -9.52
N ALA A 197 -5.78 0.60 -8.47
CA ALA A 197 -5.33 -0.79 -8.50
C ALA A 197 -5.26 -1.38 -7.09
N LYS A 198 -5.22 -2.72 -6.99
CA LYS A 198 -5.01 -3.46 -5.74
C LYS A 198 -3.77 -4.35 -5.86
N GLY A 199 -3.19 -4.70 -4.73
CA GLY A 199 -2.07 -5.64 -4.67
C GLY A 199 -0.75 -5.08 -5.22
N ARG A 200 -0.56 -3.76 -5.22
CA ARG A 200 0.67 -3.13 -5.73
C ARG A 200 1.86 -3.41 -4.82
N HIS A 201 2.99 -3.67 -5.45
CA HIS A 201 4.27 -3.87 -4.81
C HIS A 201 5.22 -2.72 -5.20
N ILE A 202 5.81 -2.06 -4.20
CA ILE A 202 6.71 -0.91 -4.42
C ILE A 202 8.10 -1.12 -3.81
N GLY A 203 8.44 -2.37 -3.47
CA GLY A 203 9.77 -2.77 -3.02
C GLY A 203 9.84 -3.36 -1.61
N GLU A 204 8.79 -3.30 -0.83
CA GLU A 204 8.74 -3.89 0.50
C GLU A 204 8.21 -5.32 0.45
N THR A 205 8.78 -6.24 1.25
CA THR A 205 8.46 -7.69 1.21
C THR A 205 6.97 -8.00 1.41
N TYR A 206 6.27 -7.18 2.19
CA TYR A 206 4.86 -7.40 2.53
C TYR A 206 3.90 -6.40 1.89
N ASP A 207 4.36 -5.70 0.87
CA ASP A 207 3.52 -4.76 0.12
C ASP A 207 2.46 -5.52 -0.68
N ARG A 208 1.22 -5.13 -0.46
CA ARG A 208 0.01 -5.47 -1.21
C ARG A 208 -0.87 -4.24 -1.28
N LEU A 209 -0.27 -3.12 -1.64
CA LEU A 209 -0.84 -1.81 -1.44
C LEU A 209 -2.06 -1.57 -2.33
N ILE A 210 -2.98 -0.75 -1.81
CA ILE A 210 -4.04 -0.12 -2.58
C ILE A 210 -3.42 1.09 -3.26
N GLN A 211 -3.53 1.17 -4.59
CA GLN A 211 -3.20 2.35 -5.35
C GLN A 211 -4.45 3.21 -5.53
N THR A 212 -4.33 4.51 -5.32
CA THR A 212 -5.40 5.49 -5.55
C THR A 212 -4.84 6.74 -6.23
N ASP A 213 -5.69 7.43 -6.99
CA ASP A 213 -5.39 8.74 -7.54
C ASP A 213 -5.78 9.90 -6.60
N ALA A 214 -6.39 9.59 -5.45
CA ALA A 214 -6.59 10.58 -4.38
C ALA A 214 -5.23 11.21 -4.01
N PRO A 215 -5.06 12.53 -4.16
CA PRO A 215 -3.78 13.17 -3.89
C PRO A 215 -3.38 13.04 -2.42
N LEU A 216 -2.20 12.46 -2.16
CA LEU A 216 -1.54 12.50 -0.87
C LEU A 216 -0.39 13.48 -0.91
N ASN A 217 -0.13 14.14 0.20
CA ASN A 217 0.98 15.08 0.36
C ASN A 217 1.75 14.77 1.65
N PRO A 218 2.97 15.29 1.82
CA PRO A 218 3.72 15.17 3.07
C PRO A 218 2.85 15.54 4.28
N GLY A 219 2.82 14.66 5.29
CA GLY A 219 1.95 14.79 6.45
C GLY A 219 0.61 14.03 6.34
N SER A 220 0.20 13.56 5.16
CA SER A 220 -0.96 12.66 5.03
C SER A 220 -0.66 11.22 5.45
N SER A 221 0.62 10.83 5.51
CA SER A 221 1.06 9.49 5.94
C SER A 221 0.53 9.16 7.33
N GLY A 222 -0.01 7.96 7.51
CA GLY A 222 -0.63 7.50 8.76
C GLY A 222 -2.11 7.86 8.90
N GLY A 223 -2.65 8.75 8.06
CA GLY A 223 -4.07 9.06 8.00
C GLY A 223 -4.89 7.95 7.34
N PRO A 224 -6.23 7.91 7.54
CA PRO A 224 -7.08 6.90 6.96
C PRO A 224 -7.36 7.14 5.47
N LEU A 225 -7.41 6.06 4.69
CA LEU A 225 -8.13 5.97 3.42
C LEU A 225 -9.47 5.31 3.72
N VAL A 226 -10.57 5.98 3.38
CA VAL A 226 -11.92 5.50 3.69
C VAL A 226 -12.75 5.30 2.43
N ASN A 227 -13.70 4.36 2.49
CA ASN A 227 -14.72 4.19 1.46
C ASN A 227 -15.91 5.15 1.71
N LEU A 228 -16.92 5.09 0.84
CA LEU A 228 -18.11 5.96 0.95
C LEU A 228 -19.00 5.67 2.17
N ASP A 229 -18.82 4.51 2.81
CA ASP A 229 -19.50 4.18 4.07
C ASP A 229 -18.79 4.75 5.31
N GLY A 230 -17.74 5.54 5.14
CA GLY A 230 -16.95 6.10 6.23
C GLY A 230 -16.09 5.06 6.98
N ARG A 231 -15.82 3.91 6.35
CA ARG A 231 -14.99 2.86 6.94
C ARG A 231 -13.58 2.92 6.41
N VAL A 232 -12.59 2.74 7.28
CA VAL A 232 -11.19 2.71 6.89
C VAL A 232 -10.91 1.45 6.06
N VAL A 233 -10.44 1.63 4.85
CA VAL A 233 -10.02 0.56 3.93
C VAL A 233 -8.51 0.48 3.77
N GLY A 234 -7.78 1.51 4.23
CA GLY A 234 -6.32 1.51 4.23
C GLY A 234 -5.74 2.62 5.09
N ILE A 235 -4.42 2.57 5.32
CA ILE A 235 -3.62 3.65 5.92
C ILE A 235 -2.78 4.27 4.80
N ASN A 236 -2.88 5.59 4.62
CA ASN A 236 -2.07 6.34 3.67
C ASN A 236 -0.59 6.14 3.99
N LYS A 237 0.21 5.66 3.02
CA LYS A 237 1.62 5.29 3.27
C LYS A 237 2.59 6.18 2.50
N ALA A 238 2.49 6.20 1.19
CA ALA A 238 3.49 6.77 0.31
C ALA A 238 2.87 7.40 -0.94
N ILE A 239 3.68 8.22 -1.57
CA ILE A 239 3.40 8.79 -2.89
C ILE A 239 4.56 8.48 -3.84
N VAL A 240 4.27 8.33 -5.13
CA VAL A 240 5.30 8.52 -6.15
C VAL A 240 5.35 10.00 -6.45
N SER A 241 6.45 10.66 -6.12
CA SER A 241 6.66 12.07 -6.44
C SER A 241 7.75 12.21 -7.50
N GLN A 242 7.58 13.16 -8.41
CA GLN A 242 8.70 13.65 -9.23
C GLN A 242 9.56 14.61 -8.42
N MET A 243 10.76 14.93 -8.92
CA MET A 243 11.63 15.95 -8.30
C MET A 243 10.85 17.25 -8.08
N GLY A 244 10.54 17.55 -6.81
CA GLY A 244 9.70 18.71 -6.43
C GLY A 244 8.60 18.41 -5.40
N GLY A 245 8.35 17.14 -5.05
CA GLY A 245 7.62 16.78 -3.81
C GLY A 245 6.09 16.81 -3.83
N GLY A 246 5.43 16.91 -4.98
CA GLY A 246 3.96 16.88 -5.09
C GLY A 246 3.40 15.54 -5.57
N SER A 247 2.12 15.26 -5.27
CA SER A 247 1.40 14.11 -5.82
C SER A 247 1.22 14.25 -7.34
N ILE A 248 1.49 13.16 -8.06
CA ILE A 248 1.24 13.05 -9.51
C ILE A 248 0.01 12.16 -9.81
N GLY A 249 -0.86 11.95 -8.82
CA GLY A 249 -2.02 11.06 -8.96
C GLY A 249 -1.68 9.58 -8.78
N ILE A 250 -0.53 9.27 -8.17
CA ILE A 250 -0.14 7.90 -7.80
C ILE A 250 0.17 7.89 -6.32
N SER A 251 -0.77 7.39 -5.54
CA SER A 251 -0.71 7.31 -4.09
C SER A 251 -0.94 5.87 -3.64
N PHE A 252 -0.39 5.51 -2.49
CA PHE A 252 -0.50 4.15 -1.96
C PHE A 252 -0.98 4.14 -0.52
N ALA A 253 -1.77 3.12 -0.18
CA ALA A 253 -2.23 2.87 1.17
C ALA A 253 -2.03 1.39 1.55
N THR A 254 -1.62 1.15 2.79
CA THR A 254 -1.54 -0.19 3.37
C THR A 254 -2.96 -0.71 3.62
N PRO A 255 -3.36 -1.88 3.07
CA PRO A 255 -4.71 -2.41 3.20
C PRO A 255 -5.08 -2.66 4.66
N ILE A 256 -6.32 -2.32 5.05
CA ILE A 256 -6.76 -2.43 6.44
C ILE A 256 -6.83 -3.89 6.92
N ASN A 257 -7.10 -4.87 6.05
CA ASN A 257 -7.15 -6.27 6.44
C ASN A 257 -5.78 -6.80 6.88
N LEU A 258 -4.69 -6.39 6.20
CA LEU A 258 -3.34 -6.69 6.64
C LEU A 258 -3.05 -6.13 8.04
N ILE A 259 -3.58 -4.93 8.35
CA ILE A 259 -3.43 -4.30 9.66
C ILE A 259 -4.25 -5.02 10.72
N LYS A 260 -5.50 -5.38 10.43
CA LYS A 260 -6.36 -6.15 11.34
C LYS A 260 -5.73 -7.47 11.78
N GLU A 261 -4.99 -8.14 10.89
CA GLU A 261 -4.29 -9.39 11.20
C GLU A 261 -3.19 -9.21 12.26
N ILE A 262 -2.46 -8.11 12.20
CA ILE A 262 -1.33 -7.84 13.10
C ILE A 262 -1.72 -7.04 14.35
N LEU A 263 -2.87 -6.37 14.32
CA LEU A 263 -3.34 -5.48 15.39
C LEU A 263 -3.37 -6.15 16.78
N PRO A 264 -3.88 -7.40 16.95
CA PRO A 264 -3.85 -8.07 18.25
C PRO A 264 -2.44 -8.25 18.80
N GLN A 265 -1.46 -8.58 17.96
CA GLN A 265 -0.07 -8.74 18.37
C GLN A 265 0.55 -7.40 18.76
N LEU A 266 0.30 -6.34 18.00
CA LEU A 266 0.76 -4.99 18.34
C LEU A 266 0.20 -4.52 19.69
N GLN A 267 -1.06 -4.83 20.00
CA GLN A 267 -1.70 -4.48 21.28
C GLN A 267 -1.15 -5.25 22.46
N THR A 268 -0.84 -6.55 22.30
CA THR A 268 -0.47 -7.45 23.41
C THR A 268 1.03 -7.54 23.63
N SER A 269 1.82 -7.66 22.55
CA SER A 269 3.28 -7.88 22.61
C SER A 269 4.10 -6.69 22.11
N GLY A 270 3.46 -5.70 21.50
CA GLY A 270 4.14 -4.54 20.94
C GLY A 270 4.91 -4.79 19.65
N LYS A 271 4.96 -6.05 19.19
CA LYS A 271 5.66 -6.48 17.97
C LYS A 271 4.90 -7.57 17.25
N VAL A 272 5.21 -7.76 15.97
CA VAL A 272 4.62 -8.80 15.14
C VAL A 272 5.61 -9.93 14.94
N THR A 273 5.20 -11.13 15.29
CA THR A 273 5.93 -12.37 15.07
C THR A 273 5.47 -12.99 13.75
N ARG A 274 6.42 -13.37 12.88
CA ARG A 274 6.14 -13.93 11.57
C ARG A 274 6.81 -15.26 11.33
N GLY A 275 6.13 -16.13 10.60
CA GLY A 275 6.74 -17.32 10.04
C GLY A 275 7.84 -16.95 9.03
N TRP A 276 8.84 -17.81 8.95
CA TRP A 276 9.98 -17.64 8.05
C TRP A 276 10.44 -18.99 7.48
N ALA A 277 10.67 -19.01 6.17
CA ALA A 277 11.16 -20.17 5.44
C ALA A 277 12.67 -20.14 5.19
N GLY A 278 13.28 -18.96 5.16
CA GLY A 278 14.70 -18.82 4.85
C GLY A 278 15.02 -18.91 3.35
N VAL A 279 14.13 -18.41 2.50
CA VAL A 279 14.31 -18.31 1.05
C VAL A 279 14.31 -16.86 0.61
N ALA A 280 15.16 -16.52 -0.36
CA ALA A 280 14.99 -15.37 -1.22
C ALA A 280 14.31 -15.82 -2.50
N ILE A 281 13.34 -15.10 -2.96
CA ILE A 281 12.53 -15.47 -4.13
C ILE A 281 12.63 -14.41 -5.22
N GLN A 282 12.35 -14.84 -6.44
CA GLN A 282 12.30 -14.00 -7.63
C GLN A 282 11.08 -14.39 -8.47
N GLU A 283 10.51 -13.43 -9.16
CA GLU A 283 9.48 -13.65 -10.17
C GLU A 283 10.02 -14.47 -11.35
N ILE A 284 9.13 -15.24 -11.97
CA ILE A 284 9.45 -16.07 -13.12
C ILE A 284 9.02 -15.32 -14.38
N THR A 285 9.98 -14.96 -15.22
CA THR A 285 9.66 -14.41 -16.54
C THR A 285 9.18 -15.51 -17.49
N PRO A 286 8.39 -15.20 -18.53
CA PRO A 286 8.00 -16.20 -19.53
C PRO A 286 9.16 -16.95 -20.15
N VAL A 287 10.27 -16.27 -20.43
CA VAL A 287 11.49 -16.87 -20.98
C VAL A 287 12.10 -17.88 -20.00
N LEU A 288 12.10 -17.55 -18.71
CA LEU A 288 12.62 -18.44 -17.68
C LEU A 288 11.72 -19.65 -17.49
N ALA A 289 10.39 -19.46 -17.54
CA ALA A 289 9.41 -20.55 -17.47
C ALA A 289 9.62 -21.57 -18.58
N ASP A 290 9.79 -21.12 -19.83
CA ASP A 290 10.06 -21.99 -20.98
C ASP A 290 11.37 -22.76 -20.80
N THR A 291 12.43 -22.08 -20.36
CA THR A 291 13.77 -22.71 -20.14
C THR A 291 13.69 -23.79 -19.07
N MET A 292 12.92 -23.55 -18.01
CA MET A 292 12.74 -24.50 -16.90
C MET A 292 11.70 -25.59 -17.20
N GLY A 293 11.00 -25.52 -18.34
CA GLY A 293 9.97 -26.48 -18.73
C GLY A 293 8.69 -26.36 -17.91
N LEU A 294 8.42 -25.17 -17.39
CA LEU A 294 7.14 -24.83 -16.73
C LEU A 294 6.12 -24.49 -17.81
N GLY A 295 4.90 -24.96 -17.68
CA GLY A 295 3.82 -24.65 -18.63
C GLY A 295 3.32 -23.19 -18.60
N ASN A 296 3.73 -22.44 -17.57
CA ASN A 296 3.42 -21.02 -17.38
C ASN A 296 4.45 -20.39 -16.43
N ALA A 297 4.39 -19.05 -16.27
CA ALA A 297 5.29 -18.31 -15.37
C ALA A 297 4.80 -18.24 -13.92
N ASN A 298 3.89 -19.14 -13.48
CA ASN A 298 3.41 -19.17 -12.10
C ASN A 298 4.43 -19.83 -11.18
N GLY A 299 4.47 -19.35 -9.94
CA GLY A 299 5.38 -19.84 -8.91
C GLY A 299 6.36 -18.79 -8.43
N ALA A 300 7.20 -19.19 -7.49
CA ALA A 300 8.27 -18.38 -6.94
C ALA A 300 9.60 -19.09 -7.13
N LEU A 301 10.51 -18.51 -7.92
CA LEU A 301 11.87 -19.04 -8.11
C LEU A 301 12.69 -18.78 -6.84
N VAL A 302 13.31 -19.81 -6.29
CA VAL A 302 14.24 -19.70 -5.17
C VAL A 302 15.58 -19.17 -5.68
N ALA A 303 15.83 -17.89 -5.47
CA ALA A 303 17.07 -17.20 -5.85
C ALA A 303 18.16 -17.32 -4.79
N GLY A 304 17.79 -17.60 -3.53
CA GLY A 304 18.74 -17.77 -2.44
C GLY A 304 18.15 -18.52 -1.26
N ILE A 305 19.04 -19.09 -0.43
CA ILE A 305 18.66 -19.86 0.76
C ILE A 305 19.52 -19.43 1.95
N ALA A 306 18.90 -19.20 3.07
CA ALA A 306 19.57 -18.94 4.34
C ALA A 306 20.25 -20.22 4.84
N LYS A 307 21.57 -20.19 5.03
CA LYS A 307 22.36 -21.33 5.52
C LYS A 307 21.85 -21.75 6.91
N GLY A 308 21.49 -23.04 7.06
CA GLY A 308 20.92 -23.58 8.28
C GLY A 308 19.49 -23.12 8.57
N GLY A 309 18.84 -22.40 7.63
CA GLY A 309 17.44 -22.00 7.71
C GLY A 309 16.47 -23.17 7.46
N PRO A 310 15.15 -22.94 7.62
CA PRO A 310 14.13 -23.97 7.40
C PRO A 310 14.20 -24.63 6.02
N ALA A 311 14.30 -23.84 4.95
CA ALA A 311 14.38 -24.33 3.58
C ALA A 311 15.65 -25.17 3.32
N ASP A 312 16.81 -24.73 3.83
CA ASP A 312 18.08 -25.46 3.74
C ASP A 312 17.97 -26.84 4.40
N ARG A 313 17.42 -26.89 5.62
CA ARG A 313 17.19 -28.15 6.35
C ARG A 313 16.17 -29.07 5.70
N SER A 314 15.19 -28.50 4.99
CA SER A 314 14.16 -29.26 4.28
C SER A 314 14.60 -29.78 2.91
N GLY A 315 15.79 -29.40 2.43
CA GLY A 315 16.31 -29.82 1.13
C GLY A 315 15.78 -29.04 -0.06
N ILE A 316 15.18 -27.86 0.16
CA ILE A 316 14.91 -26.88 -0.89
C ILE A 316 16.25 -26.32 -1.36
N LYS A 317 16.39 -26.08 -2.67
CA LYS A 317 17.64 -25.63 -3.31
C LYS A 317 17.42 -24.36 -4.11
N VAL A 318 18.49 -23.59 -4.31
CA VAL A 318 18.50 -22.50 -5.29
C VAL A 318 18.21 -23.08 -6.67
N GLY A 319 17.35 -22.42 -7.43
CA GLY A 319 16.85 -22.89 -8.72
C GLY A 319 15.53 -23.68 -8.65
N ASP A 320 15.05 -24.06 -7.46
CA ASP A 320 13.69 -24.63 -7.33
C ASP A 320 12.64 -23.57 -7.63
N VAL A 321 11.50 -23.99 -8.17
CA VAL A 321 10.31 -23.15 -8.30
C VAL A 321 9.24 -23.67 -7.35
N ILE A 322 8.84 -22.84 -6.39
CA ILE A 322 7.75 -23.16 -5.47
C ILE A 322 6.43 -22.86 -6.18
N THR A 323 5.65 -23.92 -6.47
CA THR A 323 4.37 -23.83 -7.18
C THR A 323 3.15 -23.97 -6.28
N GLU A 324 3.33 -24.58 -5.08
CA GLU A 324 2.27 -24.71 -4.07
C GLU A 324 2.86 -24.62 -2.67
N TYR A 325 2.17 -23.95 -1.77
CA TYR A 325 2.53 -23.77 -0.37
C TYR A 325 1.31 -23.99 0.53
N ASP A 326 1.38 -24.96 1.44
CA ASP A 326 0.30 -25.34 2.38
C ASP A 326 -1.06 -25.54 1.69
N GLY A 327 -1.08 -26.23 0.51
CA GLY A 327 -2.26 -26.48 -0.30
C GLY A 327 -2.75 -25.31 -1.16
N LYS A 328 -2.05 -24.17 -1.13
CA LYS A 328 -2.38 -22.99 -1.94
C LYS A 328 -1.43 -22.88 -3.11
N LYS A 329 -1.96 -22.72 -4.32
CA LYS A 329 -1.15 -22.45 -5.51
C LYS A 329 -0.48 -21.10 -5.37
N VAL A 330 0.81 -21.04 -5.70
CA VAL A 330 1.58 -19.80 -5.81
C VAL A 330 1.48 -19.33 -7.26
N THR A 331 0.60 -18.36 -7.51
CA THR A 331 0.40 -17.79 -8.85
C THR A 331 1.26 -16.56 -9.08
N ASP A 332 1.60 -15.86 -8.00
CA ASP A 332 2.49 -14.71 -7.96
C ASP A 332 3.57 -14.95 -6.91
N ALA A 333 4.82 -14.79 -7.29
CA ALA A 333 5.96 -14.98 -6.39
C ALA A 333 5.84 -14.07 -5.14
N LEU A 334 5.31 -12.87 -5.31
CA LEU A 334 5.17 -11.87 -4.25
C LEU A 334 4.11 -12.24 -3.19
N ASP A 335 3.25 -13.24 -3.46
CA ASP A 335 2.30 -13.77 -2.47
C ASP A 335 2.96 -14.68 -1.43
N LEU A 336 4.00 -15.38 -1.84
CA LEU A 336 4.62 -16.41 -1.00
C LEU A 336 5.15 -15.87 0.34
N PRO A 337 5.82 -14.70 0.42
CA PRO A 337 6.25 -14.13 1.71
C PRO A 337 5.10 -13.90 2.69
N LEU A 338 3.95 -13.44 2.24
CA LEU A 338 2.77 -13.25 3.08
C LEU A 338 2.18 -14.58 3.56
N LEU A 339 2.11 -15.58 2.69
CA LEU A 339 1.65 -16.93 3.06
C LEU A 339 2.56 -17.53 4.14
N ILE A 340 3.87 -17.41 3.98
CA ILE A 340 4.85 -17.87 4.95
C ILE A 340 4.74 -17.09 6.26
N ALA A 341 4.64 -15.76 6.21
CA ALA A 341 4.55 -14.89 7.38
C ALA A 341 3.32 -15.19 8.25
N ARG A 342 2.20 -15.58 7.64
CA ARG A 342 0.95 -15.95 8.31
C ARG A 342 0.97 -17.38 8.90
N THR A 343 1.97 -18.19 8.52
CA THR A 343 2.05 -19.57 8.99
C THR A 343 2.56 -19.61 10.42
N PRO A 344 1.88 -20.33 11.34
CA PRO A 344 2.34 -20.50 12.71
C PRO A 344 3.76 -21.05 12.78
N ILE A 345 4.54 -20.54 13.74
CA ILE A 345 5.90 -21.03 14.01
C ILE A 345 5.83 -22.51 14.42
N ALA A 346 6.81 -23.28 14.03
CA ALA A 346 6.93 -24.73 14.19
C ALA A 346 5.88 -25.56 13.44
N LYS A 347 4.93 -24.93 12.70
CA LYS A 347 4.04 -25.68 11.81
C LYS A 347 4.86 -26.27 10.66
N GLN A 348 4.66 -27.56 10.41
CA GLN A 348 5.16 -28.24 9.21
C GLN A 348 4.10 -28.11 8.12
N VAL A 349 4.50 -27.63 6.94
CA VAL A 349 3.63 -27.44 5.77
C VAL A 349 4.17 -28.20 4.56
N PRO A 350 3.29 -28.76 3.73
CA PRO A 350 3.69 -29.32 2.44
C PRO A 350 4.00 -28.15 1.47
N VAL A 351 5.12 -28.27 0.76
CA VAL A 351 5.53 -27.36 -0.31
C VAL A 351 5.77 -28.19 -1.56
N THR A 352 5.10 -27.85 -2.64
CA THR A 352 5.34 -28.43 -3.96
C THR A 352 6.32 -27.56 -4.69
N ILE A 353 7.42 -28.15 -5.14
CA ILE A 353 8.46 -27.50 -5.92
C ILE A 353 8.62 -28.17 -7.28
N HIS A 354 9.07 -27.39 -8.25
CA HIS A 354 9.53 -27.89 -9.54
C HIS A 354 11.06 -27.79 -9.60
N ARG A 355 11.73 -28.93 -9.79
CA ARG A 355 13.19 -29.05 -9.88
C ARG A 355 13.53 -29.96 -11.06
N GLU A 356 14.39 -29.51 -12.00
CA GLU A 356 14.84 -30.32 -13.13
C GLU A 356 13.68 -31.00 -13.91
N LYS A 357 12.60 -30.25 -14.15
CA LYS A 357 11.38 -30.72 -14.84
C LYS A 357 10.58 -31.79 -14.08
N GLN A 358 10.84 -31.97 -12.80
CA GLN A 358 10.10 -32.89 -11.93
C GLN A 358 9.40 -32.13 -10.79
N GLU A 359 8.19 -32.56 -10.48
CA GLU A 359 7.45 -32.07 -9.31
C GLU A 359 7.86 -32.88 -8.09
N LEU A 360 8.24 -32.19 -7.02
CA LEU A 360 8.61 -32.78 -5.74
C LEU A 360 7.80 -32.16 -4.61
N ARG A 361 7.41 -32.97 -3.62
CA ARG A 361 6.77 -32.50 -2.39
C ARG A 361 7.75 -32.54 -1.24
N ILE A 362 7.91 -31.42 -0.58
CA ILE A 362 8.85 -31.24 0.54
C ILE A 362 8.07 -30.78 1.77
N ALA A 363 8.36 -31.37 2.92
CA ALA A 363 7.83 -30.93 4.20
C ALA A 363 8.73 -29.82 4.76
N LEU A 364 8.19 -28.62 4.89
CA LEU A 364 8.89 -27.43 5.38
C LEU A 364 8.39 -27.07 6.79
N THR A 365 9.28 -27.07 7.78
CA THR A 365 8.92 -26.58 9.13
C THR A 365 9.26 -25.10 9.25
N ILE A 366 8.26 -24.28 9.53
CA ILE A 366 8.38 -22.82 9.60
C ILE A 366 9.08 -22.41 10.91
N ALA A 367 10.06 -21.52 10.80
CA ALA A 367 10.72 -20.90 11.96
C ALA A 367 10.19 -19.47 12.17
N GLU A 368 10.58 -18.85 13.27
CA GLU A 368 10.37 -17.42 13.48
C GLU A 368 11.31 -16.60 12.60
N LEU A 369 10.80 -15.51 12.02
CA LEU A 369 11.60 -14.59 11.25
C LEU A 369 12.67 -13.93 12.15
N PRO A 370 13.96 -14.09 11.85
CA PRO A 370 15.03 -13.54 12.67
C PRO A 370 15.05 -12.00 12.63
N GLU A 371 15.39 -11.38 13.77
CA GLU A 371 15.52 -9.93 13.85
C GLU A 371 16.66 -9.39 12.99
N ARG A 372 17.72 -10.18 12.81
CA ARG A 372 18.87 -9.83 11.95
C ARG A 372 18.86 -10.65 10.68
N PRO A 373 19.17 -10.05 9.52
CA PRO A 373 19.31 -10.80 8.27
C PRO A 373 20.30 -11.97 8.43
N MET A 374 19.93 -13.15 7.97
CA MET A 374 20.83 -14.28 7.88
C MET A 374 21.59 -14.25 6.54
N GLN A 375 22.81 -14.80 6.55
CA GLN A 375 23.62 -14.90 5.35
C GLN A 375 22.94 -15.83 4.33
N MET A 376 22.60 -15.30 3.18
CA MET A 376 21.98 -16.06 2.08
C MET A 376 23.07 -16.69 1.20
N ARG A 377 22.86 -17.94 0.82
CA ARG A 377 23.56 -18.54 -0.31
C ARG A 377 22.72 -18.31 -1.54
N GLY A 378 23.22 -17.57 -2.50
CA GLY A 378 22.62 -17.37 -3.83
C GLY A 378 23.60 -17.83 -4.88
N ASN A 379 23.11 -18.20 -6.06
CA ASN A 379 23.95 -18.14 -7.25
C ASN A 379 24.15 -16.65 -7.56
N GLU A 380 25.39 -16.22 -7.68
CA GLU A 380 25.73 -15.06 -8.48
C GLU A 380 25.37 -15.43 -9.93
N ILE A 381 24.11 -15.20 -10.27
CA ILE A 381 23.71 -15.25 -11.67
C ILE A 381 24.21 -13.93 -12.25
N GLY A 382 25.38 -14.00 -12.88
CA GLY A 382 26.01 -12.92 -13.64
C GLY A 382 25.15 -12.51 -14.85
#